data_ced9f11501414295f35d5c3ccf95847b
#
_entry.id   ced9f11501414295f35d5c3ccf95847b
#
_cell.length_a   1.000
_cell.length_b   1.000
_cell.length_c   1.000
_cell.angle_alpha   90.00
_cell.angle_beta   90.00
_cell.angle_gamma   90.00
#
_symmetry.space_group_name_H-M   'P 1'
#
loop_
_entity.id
_entity.type
_entity.pdbx_description
1 polymer ?
#
loop_
_entity_poly.entity_id
_entity_poly.type
_entity_poly.pdbx_seq_one_letter_code
_entity_poly.pdbx_strand_id
1 'polypeptide(L)'
;MSDRPVSFWHRLLQLIAPQACAICGCRLAIDEQLLCARCNMHLPRTTYAQQADDNEMVRRFWGHGPVERAAALFHYEAGSEVSRVIFRMKYHNHPEVGEILGTWVAREVARYDFFEGMDAIVPVPLSKRRERQRGYNQSREIAKGVSAVTGLPILDHVLVRRHFKESQTRQSMHGRRENVAGAFSLHPKAPPLDNKHLLIIDDIVTTGATVTACIEALGQPPGMRVSVLSIGVAK
;
A
#
# COMPACT_ATOMS: atom_id res chain seq x y z
N MET A 1 16.87 0.06 -17.17
CA MET A 1 16.52 1.49 -17.35
C MET A 1 15.79 1.61 -18.67
N SER A 2 14.47 1.58 -18.65
CA SER A 2 13.66 1.88 -19.85
C SER A 2 13.07 3.26 -19.63
N ASP A 3 13.82 4.29 -20.04
CA ASP A 3 13.33 5.65 -20.17
C ASP A 3 12.29 5.68 -21.29
N ARG A 4 11.01 5.65 -20.94
CA ARG A 4 9.98 6.03 -21.90
C ARG A 4 10.22 7.51 -22.23
N PRO A 5 10.46 7.87 -23.48
CA PRO A 5 10.68 9.25 -23.85
C PRO A 5 9.45 10.06 -23.47
N VAL A 6 9.67 11.10 -22.65
CA VAL A 6 8.60 12.02 -22.23
C VAL A 6 8.05 12.65 -23.51
N SER A 7 6.78 12.41 -23.81
CA SER A 7 6.11 12.91 -25.02
C SER A 7 6.26 14.44 -25.12
N PHE A 8 6.49 14.95 -26.33
CA PHE A 8 6.53 16.39 -26.61
C PHE A 8 5.29 17.13 -26.05
N TRP A 9 4.12 16.53 -26.15
CA TRP A 9 2.87 17.06 -25.61
C TRP A 9 2.87 17.15 -24.06
N HIS A 10 3.51 16.21 -23.40
CA HIS A 10 3.66 16.25 -21.94
C HIS A 10 4.54 17.45 -21.51
N ARG A 11 5.63 17.71 -22.23
CA ARG A 11 6.48 18.88 -21.99
C ARG A 11 5.74 20.20 -22.23
N LEU A 12 4.91 20.27 -23.26
CA LEU A 12 4.10 21.46 -23.57
C LEU A 12 3.03 21.69 -22.50
N LEU A 13 2.34 20.65 -22.05
CA LEU A 13 1.36 20.72 -20.96
C LEU A 13 1.99 21.18 -19.62
N GLN A 14 3.21 20.76 -19.32
CA GLN A 14 3.93 21.21 -18.12
C GLN A 14 4.33 22.69 -18.15
N LEU A 15 4.39 23.31 -19.33
CA LEU A 15 4.58 24.76 -19.44
C LEU A 15 3.32 25.54 -19.07
N ILE A 16 2.14 25.01 -19.41
CA ILE A 16 0.84 25.66 -19.22
C ILE A 16 0.26 25.33 -17.83
N ALA A 17 0.44 24.10 -17.35
CA ALA A 17 -0.03 23.61 -16.06
C ALA A 17 1.11 22.88 -15.33
N PRO A 18 2.05 23.60 -14.73
CA PRO A 18 3.19 22.99 -14.06
C PRO A 18 2.74 22.18 -12.86
N GLN A 19 3.23 20.96 -12.73
CA GLN A 19 3.01 20.14 -11.55
C GLN A 19 3.76 20.72 -10.36
N ALA A 20 3.10 20.74 -9.21
CA ALA A 20 3.66 21.23 -7.96
C ALA A 20 4.02 20.07 -7.03
N CYS A 21 5.14 20.20 -6.32
CA CYS A 21 5.56 19.26 -5.29
C CYS A 21 4.46 19.09 -4.23
N ALA A 22 4.10 17.86 -3.92
CA ALA A 22 3.02 17.54 -2.97
C ALA A 22 3.31 17.99 -1.52
N ILE A 23 4.56 18.35 -1.20
CA ILE A 23 4.97 18.78 0.13
C ILE A 23 5.15 20.31 0.19
N CYS A 24 6.05 20.87 -0.61
CA CYS A 24 6.42 22.28 -0.51
C CYS A 24 5.77 23.20 -1.55
N GLY A 25 5.02 22.64 -2.51
CA GLY A 25 4.34 23.41 -3.56
C GLY A 25 5.25 23.98 -4.64
N CYS A 26 6.59 23.78 -4.59
CA CYS A 26 7.46 24.25 -5.66
C CYS A 26 7.17 23.54 -6.98
N ARG A 27 7.47 24.21 -8.10
CA ARG A 27 7.35 23.60 -9.43
C ARG A 27 8.28 22.40 -9.53
N LEU A 28 7.76 21.28 -10.02
CA LEU A 28 8.54 20.08 -10.30
C LEU A 28 9.39 20.22 -11.56
N ALA A 29 10.57 19.62 -11.56
CA ALA A 29 11.38 19.44 -12.75
C ALA A 29 10.74 18.41 -13.69
N ILE A 30 11.23 18.29 -14.92
CA ILE A 30 10.64 17.45 -15.97
C ILE A 30 10.68 15.94 -15.60
N ASP A 31 11.67 15.53 -14.84
CA ASP A 31 11.90 14.17 -14.34
C ASP A 31 11.27 13.90 -12.97
N GLU A 32 10.74 14.94 -12.32
CA GLU A 32 10.04 14.81 -11.04
C GLU A 32 8.53 14.60 -11.25
N GLN A 33 7.93 13.67 -10.52
CA GLN A 33 6.52 13.31 -10.71
C GLN A 33 5.59 13.72 -9.57
N LEU A 34 6.03 13.61 -8.34
CA LEU A 34 5.22 13.83 -7.14
C LEU A 34 5.90 14.77 -6.15
N LEU A 35 7.19 14.62 -5.97
CA LEU A 35 8.01 15.37 -5.03
C LEU A 35 9.23 15.94 -5.73
N CYS A 36 9.64 17.16 -5.33
CA CYS A 36 10.93 17.66 -5.74
C CYS A 36 12.08 16.90 -5.03
N ALA A 37 13.25 16.88 -5.64
CA ALA A 37 14.42 16.16 -5.13
C ALA A 37 14.71 16.50 -3.65
N ARG A 38 14.63 17.79 -3.27
CA ARG A 38 14.83 18.25 -1.89
C ARG A 38 13.85 17.58 -0.92
N CYS A 39 12.53 17.61 -1.19
CA CYS A 39 11.53 17.01 -0.32
C CYS A 39 11.69 15.49 -0.27
N ASN A 40 11.95 14.85 -1.42
CA ASN A 40 12.12 13.40 -1.48
C ASN A 40 13.33 12.90 -0.66
N MET A 41 14.44 13.65 -0.63
CA MET A 41 15.62 13.30 0.17
C MET A 41 15.41 13.41 1.69
N HIS A 42 14.50 14.27 2.13
CA HIS A 42 14.25 14.50 3.57
C HIS A 42 13.17 13.59 4.15
N LEU A 43 12.47 12.79 3.33
CA LEU A 43 11.45 11.88 3.85
C LEU A 43 12.08 10.76 4.68
N PRO A 44 11.46 10.41 5.83
CA PRO A 44 11.96 9.39 6.76
C PRO A 44 11.77 7.99 6.16
N ARG A 45 12.71 7.53 5.34
CA ARG A 45 12.70 6.18 4.76
C ARG A 45 12.95 5.14 5.83
N THR A 46 12.33 3.97 5.68
CA THR A 46 12.66 2.81 6.52
C THR A 46 13.85 2.05 5.95
N THR A 47 14.43 1.19 6.78
CA THR A 47 15.45 0.21 6.37
C THR A 47 14.90 -1.23 6.38
N TYR A 48 13.59 -1.40 6.50
CA TYR A 48 12.95 -2.70 6.73
C TYR A 48 13.15 -3.68 5.59
N ALA A 49 13.38 -3.21 4.37
CA ALA A 49 13.67 -4.08 3.24
C ALA A 49 15.01 -4.83 3.38
N GLN A 50 15.97 -4.29 4.14
CA GLN A 50 17.28 -4.91 4.37
C GLN A 50 17.19 -6.17 5.24
N GLN A 51 16.19 -6.26 6.11
CA GLN A 51 15.89 -7.38 6.99
C GLN A 51 14.35 -7.56 7.00
N ALA A 52 13.81 -7.95 5.84
CA ALA A 52 12.36 -7.98 5.65
C ALA A 52 11.66 -9.09 6.45
N ASP A 53 12.39 -10.13 6.85
CA ASP A 53 11.97 -11.26 7.67
C ASP A 53 12.11 -11.01 9.18
N ASP A 54 12.91 -10.02 9.61
CA ASP A 54 13.11 -9.67 11.01
C ASP A 54 13.23 -8.16 11.24
N ASN A 55 12.11 -7.47 11.27
CA ASN A 55 12.02 -6.05 11.59
C ASN A 55 10.78 -5.73 12.44
N GLU A 56 10.66 -4.51 12.94
CA GLU A 56 9.54 -4.07 13.78
C GLU A 56 8.17 -4.23 13.10
N MET A 57 8.11 -4.13 11.77
CA MET A 57 6.86 -4.26 11.04
C MET A 57 6.42 -5.73 10.94
N VAL A 58 7.33 -6.66 10.60
CA VAL A 58 6.97 -8.08 10.51
C VAL A 58 6.61 -8.67 11.86
N ARG A 59 7.26 -8.22 12.95
CA ARG A 59 6.96 -8.65 14.31
C ARG A 59 5.54 -8.34 14.75
N ARG A 60 4.87 -7.33 14.16
CA ARG A 60 3.45 -7.03 14.45
C ARG A 60 2.50 -8.13 14.02
N PHE A 61 2.94 -9.01 13.13
CA PHE A 61 2.14 -10.11 12.57
C PHE A 61 2.47 -11.47 13.19
N TRP A 62 3.48 -11.55 14.05
CA TRP A 62 3.83 -12.81 14.72
C TRP A 62 2.65 -13.38 15.50
N GLY A 63 2.38 -14.67 15.30
CA GLY A 63 1.23 -15.37 15.89
C GLY A 63 -0.11 -15.14 15.19
N HIS A 64 -0.15 -14.33 14.11
CA HIS A 64 -1.39 -14.03 13.37
C HIS A 64 -1.46 -14.68 11.98
N GLY A 65 -0.48 -15.50 11.60
CA GLY A 65 -0.47 -16.20 10.33
C GLY A 65 0.93 -16.33 9.74
N PRO A 66 1.05 -16.92 8.53
CA PRO A 66 2.33 -17.23 7.90
C PRO A 66 2.95 -16.01 7.21
N VAL A 67 3.25 -14.96 7.96
CA VAL A 67 3.90 -13.76 7.40
C VAL A 67 5.41 -13.97 7.39
N GLU A 68 6.00 -13.99 6.19
CA GLU A 68 7.44 -14.19 6.00
C GLU A 68 8.20 -12.87 5.97
N ARG A 69 7.70 -11.87 5.22
CA ARG A 69 8.40 -10.60 5.01
C ARG A 69 7.45 -9.43 5.18
N ALA A 70 7.95 -8.34 5.73
CA ALA A 70 7.21 -7.08 5.76
C ALA A 70 8.15 -5.89 5.53
N ALA A 71 7.70 -4.93 4.71
CA ALA A 71 8.44 -3.70 4.47
C ALA A 71 7.51 -2.51 4.26
N ALA A 72 8.03 -1.32 4.49
CA ALA A 72 7.36 -0.06 4.21
C ALA A 72 8.36 0.94 3.65
N LEU A 73 7.88 1.91 2.85
CA LEU A 73 8.76 2.92 2.26
C LEU A 73 9.17 3.98 3.28
N PHE A 74 8.23 4.45 4.11
CA PHE A 74 8.42 5.55 5.04
C PHE A 74 7.96 5.23 6.46
N HIS A 75 8.62 5.82 7.45
CA HIS A 75 8.04 5.99 8.78
C HIS A 75 6.90 7.01 8.70
N TYR A 76 5.73 6.63 9.19
CA TYR A 76 4.52 7.45 9.17
C TYR A 76 4.26 8.06 10.55
N GLU A 77 4.03 9.37 10.55
CA GLU A 77 3.54 10.12 11.71
C GLU A 77 2.41 11.04 11.25
N ALA A 78 1.36 11.14 12.06
CA ALA A 78 0.23 12.02 11.75
C ALA A 78 0.69 13.49 11.74
N GLY A 79 0.29 14.25 10.71
CA GLY A 79 0.72 15.64 10.54
C GLY A 79 2.09 15.82 9.84
N SER A 80 2.86 14.75 9.63
CA SER A 80 4.16 14.80 8.95
C SER A 80 4.04 15.06 7.45
N GLU A 81 5.18 15.26 6.79
CA GLU A 81 5.26 15.38 5.32
C GLU A 81 4.78 14.10 4.61
N VAL A 82 5.12 12.92 5.15
CA VAL A 82 4.59 11.64 4.66
C VAL A 82 3.07 11.60 4.73
N SER A 83 2.49 12.10 5.82
CA SER A 83 1.03 12.14 5.95
C SER A 83 0.37 13.04 4.90
N ARG A 84 0.99 14.15 4.48
CA ARG A 84 0.49 15.03 3.40
C ARG A 84 0.46 14.31 2.06
N VAL A 85 1.53 13.57 1.73
CA VAL A 85 1.62 12.79 0.49
C VAL A 85 0.54 11.71 0.46
N ILE A 86 0.38 10.96 1.56
CA ILE A 86 -0.65 9.92 1.66
C ILE A 86 -2.06 10.52 1.68
N PHE A 87 -2.23 11.70 2.29
CA PHE A 87 -3.50 12.42 2.25
C PHE A 87 -3.89 12.82 0.83
N ARG A 88 -2.94 13.30 0.02
CA ARG A 88 -3.17 13.60 -1.41
C ARG A 88 -3.63 12.36 -2.17
N MET A 89 -3.05 11.19 -1.90
CA MET A 89 -3.51 9.92 -2.46
C MET A 89 -4.93 9.54 -1.98
N LYS A 90 -5.31 9.87 -0.74
CA LYS A 90 -6.62 9.48 -0.17
C LYS A 90 -7.77 10.39 -0.58
N TYR A 91 -7.45 11.61 -0.97
CA TYR A 91 -8.43 12.65 -1.26
C TYR A 91 -8.04 13.36 -2.57
N HIS A 92 -8.95 14.14 -3.13
CA HIS A 92 -8.72 14.93 -4.36
C HIS A 92 -8.64 14.14 -5.67
N ASN A 93 -9.07 12.88 -5.70
CA ASN A 93 -9.13 12.07 -6.92
C ASN A 93 -7.79 11.98 -7.69
N HIS A 94 -6.71 11.62 -6.98
CA HIS A 94 -5.35 11.46 -7.51
C HIS A 94 -4.87 9.98 -7.43
N PRO A 95 -5.47 9.05 -8.21
CA PRO A 95 -5.07 7.64 -8.21
C PRO A 95 -3.60 7.45 -8.64
N GLU A 96 -3.10 8.32 -9.53
CA GLU A 96 -1.72 8.29 -10.02
C GLU A 96 -0.67 8.40 -8.89
N VAL A 97 -1.00 9.08 -7.80
CA VAL A 97 -0.13 9.17 -6.63
C VAL A 97 0.13 7.78 -6.01
N GLY A 98 -0.90 6.93 -5.96
CA GLY A 98 -0.76 5.55 -5.50
C GLY A 98 0.18 4.74 -6.39
N GLU A 99 0.05 4.86 -7.69
CA GLU A 99 0.86 4.16 -8.69
C GLU A 99 2.34 4.60 -8.61
N ILE A 100 2.59 5.91 -8.50
CA ILE A 100 3.94 6.46 -8.31
C ILE A 100 4.58 5.93 -7.02
N LEU A 101 3.87 6.01 -5.89
CA LEU A 101 4.37 5.52 -4.60
C LEU A 101 4.58 4.00 -4.61
N GLY A 102 3.71 3.23 -5.26
CA GLY A 102 3.86 1.81 -5.49
C GLY A 102 5.11 1.47 -6.28
N THR A 103 5.38 2.23 -7.34
CA THR A 103 6.61 2.10 -8.12
C THR A 103 7.87 2.41 -7.28
N TRP A 104 7.81 3.44 -6.43
CA TRP A 104 8.94 3.81 -5.58
C TRP A 104 9.24 2.74 -4.54
N VAL A 105 8.21 2.26 -3.81
CA VAL A 105 8.42 1.22 -2.80
C VAL A 105 8.91 -0.07 -3.45
N ALA A 106 8.35 -0.46 -4.60
CA ALA A 106 8.77 -1.67 -5.29
C ALA A 106 10.24 -1.61 -5.72
N ARG A 107 10.69 -0.49 -6.30
CA ARG A 107 12.09 -0.30 -6.69
C ARG A 107 13.04 -0.31 -5.49
N GLU A 108 12.60 0.22 -4.35
CA GLU A 108 13.40 0.23 -3.13
C GLU A 108 13.61 -1.18 -2.59
N VAL A 109 12.51 -1.94 -2.40
CA VAL A 109 12.57 -3.26 -1.77
C VAL A 109 13.11 -4.34 -2.71
N ALA A 110 12.97 -4.17 -4.03
CA ALA A 110 13.51 -5.11 -5.03
C ALA A 110 15.05 -5.23 -4.97
N ARG A 111 15.74 -4.27 -4.39
CA ARG A 111 17.20 -4.32 -4.18
C ARG A 111 17.66 -5.38 -3.18
N TYR A 112 16.71 -5.93 -2.42
CA TYR A 112 16.95 -6.85 -1.30
C TYR A 112 16.16 -8.15 -1.48
N ASP A 113 15.89 -8.56 -2.72
CA ASP A 113 15.18 -9.79 -3.10
C ASP A 113 13.81 -9.98 -2.41
N PHE A 114 13.20 -8.85 -2.02
CA PHE A 114 11.94 -8.86 -1.27
C PHE A 114 10.83 -9.64 -1.96
N PHE A 115 10.77 -9.62 -3.29
CA PHE A 115 9.72 -10.25 -4.09
C PHE A 115 10.00 -11.70 -4.48
N GLU A 116 11.15 -12.27 -4.07
CA GLU A 116 11.52 -13.62 -4.44
C GLU A 116 10.48 -14.64 -3.97
N GLY A 117 10.04 -15.50 -4.90
CA GLY A 117 9.08 -16.57 -4.64
C GLY A 117 7.64 -16.10 -4.43
N MET A 118 7.30 -14.83 -4.68
CA MET A 118 5.93 -14.34 -4.62
C MET A 118 5.16 -14.65 -5.90
N ASP A 119 3.90 -15.05 -5.76
CA ASP A 119 3.02 -15.43 -6.88
C ASP A 119 2.10 -14.30 -7.33
N ALA A 120 1.58 -13.51 -6.39
CA ALA A 120 0.56 -12.51 -6.70
C ALA A 120 0.44 -11.41 -5.62
N ILE A 121 -0.17 -10.29 -6.02
CA ILE A 121 -0.46 -9.15 -5.17
C ILE A 121 -1.95 -9.15 -4.79
N VAL A 122 -2.24 -8.98 -3.51
CA VAL A 122 -3.59 -8.82 -2.97
C VAL A 122 -3.73 -7.45 -2.32
N PRO A 123 -4.39 -6.49 -2.95
CA PRO A 123 -4.64 -5.18 -2.33
C PRO A 123 -5.69 -5.29 -1.24
N VAL A 124 -5.46 -4.64 -0.10
CA VAL A 124 -6.46 -4.55 0.98
C VAL A 124 -7.73 -3.87 0.47
N PRO A 125 -8.92 -4.51 0.57
CA PRO A 125 -10.13 -3.94 0.03
C PRO A 125 -10.71 -2.82 0.90
N LEU A 126 -11.17 -1.75 0.24
CA LEU A 126 -11.93 -0.68 0.89
C LEU A 126 -13.40 -1.08 1.11
N SER A 127 -14.04 -0.41 2.08
CA SER A 127 -15.51 -0.46 2.15
C SER A 127 -16.11 0.27 0.95
N LYS A 128 -17.25 -0.23 0.42
CA LYS A 128 -17.98 0.40 -0.70
C LYS A 128 -18.28 1.89 -0.46
N ARG A 129 -18.55 2.27 0.81
CA ARG A 129 -18.75 3.67 1.18
C ARG A 129 -17.50 4.52 0.94
N ARG A 130 -16.33 4.04 1.41
CA ARG A 130 -15.06 4.75 1.25
C ARG A 130 -14.61 4.77 -0.21
N GLU A 131 -14.84 3.67 -0.94
CA GLU A 131 -14.51 3.58 -2.35
C GLU A 131 -15.33 4.57 -3.19
N ARG A 132 -16.65 4.68 -2.92
CA ARG A 132 -17.50 5.72 -3.55
C ARG A 132 -17.07 7.14 -3.18
N GLN A 133 -16.65 7.37 -1.93
CA GLN A 133 -16.20 8.69 -1.47
C GLN A 133 -14.86 9.12 -2.10
N ARG A 134 -13.97 8.16 -2.34
CA ARG A 134 -12.61 8.40 -2.85
C ARG A 134 -12.50 8.20 -4.36
N GLY A 135 -13.44 7.49 -4.98
CA GLY A 135 -13.45 7.13 -6.38
C GLY A 135 -12.62 5.88 -6.73
N TYR A 136 -11.76 5.42 -5.82
CA TYR A 136 -10.85 4.28 -6.04
C TYR A 136 -10.33 3.68 -4.73
N ASN A 137 -9.72 2.49 -4.83
CA ASN A 137 -9.01 1.83 -3.73
C ASN A 137 -7.52 2.17 -3.78
N GLN A 138 -7.00 2.84 -2.75
CA GLN A 138 -5.59 3.27 -2.66
C GLN A 138 -4.62 2.09 -2.72
N SER A 139 -4.91 1.03 -1.97
CA SER A 139 -4.07 -0.17 -1.96
C SER A 139 -4.00 -0.83 -3.34
N ARG A 140 -5.07 -0.72 -4.15
CA ARG A 140 -5.09 -1.18 -5.54
C ARG A 140 -4.23 -0.31 -6.45
N GLU A 141 -4.27 1.01 -6.29
CA GLU A 141 -3.42 1.91 -7.10
C GLU A 141 -1.93 1.72 -6.75
N ILE A 142 -1.58 1.51 -5.48
CA ILE A 142 -0.23 1.12 -5.06
C ILE A 142 0.15 -0.22 -5.70
N ALA A 143 -0.75 -1.20 -5.69
CA ALA A 143 -0.53 -2.52 -6.30
C ALA A 143 -0.21 -2.43 -7.79
N LYS A 144 -0.83 -1.51 -8.54
CA LYS A 144 -0.50 -1.28 -9.96
C LYS A 144 0.96 -0.84 -10.14
N GLY A 145 1.43 0.10 -9.31
CA GLY A 145 2.82 0.54 -9.35
C GLY A 145 3.79 -0.59 -9.00
N VAL A 146 3.47 -1.43 -8.02
CA VAL A 146 4.26 -2.61 -7.66
C VAL A 146 4.26 -3.64 -8.80
N SER A 147 3.09 -3.95 -9.35
CA SER A 147 2.94 -4.88 -10.48
C SER A 147 3.73 -4.43 -11.71
N ALA A 148 3.74 -3.12 -12.00
CA ALA A 148 4.50 -2.56 -13.13
C ALA A 148 6.02 -2.76 -13.00
N VAL A 149 6.55 -2.88 -11.78
CA VAL A 149 7.97 -3.13 -11.50
C VAL A 149 8.30 -4.62 -11.47
N THR A 150 7.42 -5.42 -10.86
CA THR A 150 7.68 -6.82 -10.54
C THR A 150 7.13 -7.82 -11.57
N GLY A 151 6.13 -7.40 -12.35
CA GLY A 151 5.36 -8.31 -13.22
C GLY A 151 4.35 -9.19 -12.46
N LEU A 152 4.26 -9.10 -11.13
CA LEU A 152 3.32 -9.91 -10.35
C LEU A 152 1.86 -9.55 -10.69
N PRO A 153 0.99 -10.54 -10.89
CA PRO A 153 -0.43 -10.28 -11.16
C PRO A 153 -1.14 -9.74 -9.91
N ILE A 154 -2.12 -8.85 -10.15
CA ILE A 154 -2.98 -8.31 -9.08
C ILE A 154 -4.25 -9.15 -9.01
N LEU A 155 -4.55 -9.70 -7.84
CA LEU A 155 -5.76 -10.46 -7.55
C LEU A 155 -6.77 -9.58 -6.82
N ASP A 156 -7.57 -8.82 -7.56
CA ASP A 156 -8.52 -7.84 -7.02
C ASP A 156 -9.70 -8.46 -6.25
N HIS A 157 -10.01 -9.74 -6.48
CA HIS A 157 -11.20 -10.40 -5.96
C HIS A 157 -10.86 -11.60 -5.05
N VAL A 158 -9.77 -11.50 -4.28
CA VAL A 158 -9.47 -12.52 -3.26
C VAL A 158 -10.17 -12.20 -1.96
N LEU A 159 -10.12 -10.95 -1.53
CA LEU A 159 -10.72 -10.47 -0.30
C LEU A 159 -11.87 -9.50 -0.56
N VAL A 160 -12.88 -9.55 0.28
CA VAL A 160 -13.97 -8.57 0.32
C VAL A 160 -14.12 -8.00 1.72
N ARG A 161 -14.36 -6.70 1.81
CA ARG A 161 -14.68 -6.06 3.08
C ARG A 161 -16.18 -6.17 3.33
N ARG A 162 -16.55 -6.82 4.44
CA ARG A 162 -17.96 -6.98 4.87
C ARG A 162 -18.53 -5.63 5.31
N HIS A 163 -19.81 -5.44 5.04
CA HIS A 163 -20.58 -4.34 5.61
C HIS A 163 -21.10 -4.75 6.99
N PHE A 164 -20.51 -4.23 8.05
CA PHE A 164 -21.20 -4.20 9.33
C PHE A 164 -22.18 -3.04 9.29
N LYS A 165 -23.48 -3.29 9.55
CA LYS A 165 -24.39 -2.24 9.97
C LYS A 165 -23.84 -1.71 11.30
N GLU A 166 -23.45 -0.43 11.34
CA GLU A 166 -23.04 0.22 12.57
C GLU A 166 -24.19 0.08 13.59
N SER A 167 -24.07 -0.81 14.56
CA SER A 167 -24.83 -0.70 15.80
C SER A 167 -24.28 0.54 16.50
N GLN A 168 -25.18 1.49 16.76
CA GLN A 168 -24.91 2.75 17.45
C GLN A 168 -24.42 2.45 18.86
N THR A 169 -23.12 2.33 19.05
CA THR A 169 -22.52 2.45 20.37
C THR A 169 -21.23 3.26 20.20
N ARG A 170 -21.29 4.50 20.69
CA ARG A 170 -20.13 5.35 20.92
C ARG A 170 -19.22 4.59 21.90
N GLN A 171 -18.13 4.03 21.43
CA GLN A 171 -17.14 3.38 22.27
C GLN A 171 -15.73 3.85 21.97
N SER A 172 -15.00 4.00 23.06
CA SER A 172 -13.65 4.46 23.30
C SER A 172 -12.56 3.88 22.35
N MET A 173 -11.33 4.44 22.42
CA MET A 173 -10.17 4.03 21.63
C MET A 173 -9.79 2.52 21.77
N HIS A 174 -10.23 1.82 22.79
CA HIS A 174 -10.10 0.36 22.94
C HIS A 174 -10.95 -0.44 21.93
N GLY A 175 -12.11 0.07 21.51
CA GLY A 175 -13.00 -0.58 20.54
C GLY A 175 -12.53 -0.61 19.09
N ARG A 176 -11.40 0.03 18.74
CA ARG A 176 -10.87 -0.02 17.37
C ARG A 176 -10.23 -1.36 17.00
N ARG A 177 -9.71 -2.12 17.96
CA ARG A 177 -9.15 -3.46 17.72
C ARG A 177 -10.24 -4.50 17.49
N GLU A 178 -11.34 -4.45 18.25
CA GLU A 178 -12.48 -5.38 18.10
C GLU A 178 -13.29 -5.15 16.81
N ASN A 179 -13.32 -3.91 16.29
CA ASN A 179 -14.07 -3.57 15.07
C ASN A 179 -13.46 -4.06 13.75
N VAL A 180 -12.28 -4.69 13.76
CA VAL A 180 -11.61 -5.18 12.55
C VAL A 180 -11.70 -6.70 12.43
N ALA A 181 -11.87 -7.43 13.54
CA ALA A 181 -12.09 -8.88 13.52
C ALA A 181 -13.38 -9.20 12.73
N GLY A 182 -13.26 -10.06 11.72
CA GLY A 182 -14.37 -10.42 10.83
C GLY A 182 -14.76 -9.35 9.80
N ALA A 183 -14.05 -8.21 9.73
CA ALA A 183 -14.32 -7.15 8.75
C ALA A 183 -14.06 -7.57 7.30
N PHE A 184 -13.31 -8.63 7.09
CA PHE A 184 -12.99 -9.18 5.78
C PHE A 184 -13.47 -10.61 5.65
N SER A 185 -13.63 -11.08 4.43
CA SER A 185 -13.87 -12.49 4.10
C SER A 185 -13.26 -12.83 2.74
N LEU A 186 -12.99 -14.09 2.53
CA LEU A 186 -12.62 -14.61 1.23
C LEU A 186 -13.76 -14.36 0.24
N HIS A 187 -13.43 -13.93 -0.98
CA HIS A 187 -14.42 -13.74 -2.03
C HIS A 187 -14.90 -15.12 -2.53
N PRO A 188 -16.21 -15.35 -2.79
CA PRO A 188 -16.71 -16.64 -3.23
C PRO A 188 -16.07 -17.18 -4.53
N LYS A 189 -15.51 -16.30 -5.34
CA LYS A 189 -14.80 -16.63 -6.59
C LYS A 189 -13.29 -16.47 -6.47
N ALA A 190 -12.74 -16.49 -5.26
CA ALA A 190 -11.30 -16.46 -5.08
C ALA A 190 -10.66 -17.71 -5.71
N PRO A 191 -9.51 -17.59 -6.37
CA PRO A 191 -8.78 -18.75 -6.88
C PRO A 191 -8.26 -19.60 -5.72
N PRO A 192 -7.87 -20.87 -5.95
CA PRO A 192 -7.15 -21.67 -4.96
C PRO A 192 -5.86 -20.95 -4.52
N LEU A 193 -5.62 -20.95 -3.20
CA LEU A 193 -4.49 -20.26 -2.59
C LEU A 193 -3.46 -21.22 -2.00
N ASP A 194 -3.66 -22.53 -2.17
CA ASP A 194 -2.73 -23.55 -1.68
C ASP A 194 -1.33 -23.36 -2.29
N ASN A 195 -0.31 -23.43 -1.45
CA ASN A 195 1.09 -23.21 -1.80
C ASN A 195 1.40 -21.85 -2.47
N LYS A 196 0.52 -20.86 -2.35
CA LYS A 196 0.73 -19.53 -2.89
C LYS A 196 1.45 -18.61 -1.89
N HIS A 197 2.38 -17.81 -2.41
CA HIS A 197 2.98 -16.72 -1.68
C HIS A 197 2.34 -15.40 -2.11
N LEU A 198 1.54 -14.81 -1.23
CA LEU A 198 0.75 -13.62 -1.52
C LEU A 198 1.39 -12.37 -0.93
N LEU A 199 1.44 -11.30 -1.71
CA LEU A 199 1.85 -9.98 -1.24
C LEU A 199 0.60 -9.14 -0.91
N ILE A 200 0.34 -8.92 0.38
CA ILE A 200 -0.72 -7.99 0.82
C ILE A 200 -0.19 -6.56 0.78
N ILE A 201 -0.95 -5.68 0.11
CA ILE A 201 -0.59 -4.25 0.01
C ILE A 201 -1.63 -3.40 0.74
N ASP A 202 -1.13 -2.52 1.63
CA ASP A 202 -1.93 -1.47 2.28
C ASP A 202 -1.24 -0.10 2.15
N ASP A 203 -1.97 0.98 2.37
CA ASP A 203 -1.41 2.34 2.32
C ASP A 203 -0.56 2.65 3.57
N ILE A 204 -1.06 2.34 4.75
CA ILE A 204 -0.37 2.55 6.04
C ILE A 204 -0.63 1.37 6.97
N VAL A 205 0.44 0.79 7.50
CA VAL A 205 0.36 -0.16 8.61
C VAL A 205 0.60 0.59 9.92
N THR A 206 -0.43 0.64 10.76
CA THR A 206 -0.34 1.18 12.13
C THR A 206 -0.09 0.04 13.12
N THR A 207 -1.12 -0.48 13.75
CA THR A 207 -1.02 -1.66 14.64
C THR A 207 -0.94 -2.99 13.89
N GLY A 208 -1.16 -2.99 12.58
CA GLY A 208 -1.26 -4.21 11.77
C GLY A 208 -2.66 -4.84 11.73
N ALA A 209 -3.61 -4.38 12.56
CA ALA A 209 -4.92 -5.02 12.71
C ALA A 209 -5.69 -5.24 11.39
N THR A 210 -5.62 -4.29 10.45
CA THR A 210 -6.26 -4.43 9.12
C THR A 210 -5.66 -5.59 8.34
N VAL A 211 -4.33 -5.65 8.28
CA VAL A 211 -3.60 -6.71 7.56
C VAL A 211 -3.82 -8.06 8.24
N THR A 212 -3.76 -8.11 9.58
CA THR A 212 -4.07 -9.32 10.36
C THR A 212 -5.45 -9.86 10.02
N ALA A 213 -6.48 -9.01 10.01
CA ALA A 213 -7.83 -9.45 9.66
C ALA A 213 -7.95 -9.89 8.18
N CYS A 214 -7.15 -9.35 7.28
CA CYS A 214 -7.04 -9.85 5.91
C CYS A 214 -6.41 -11.25 5.87
N ILE A 215 -5.33 -11.48 6.62
CA ILE A 215 -4.65 -12.79 6.72
C ILE A 215 -5.61 -13.86 7.30
N GLU A 216 -6.31 -13.53 8.36
CA GLU A 216 -7.34 -14.42 8.96
C GLU A 216 -8.44 -14.76 7.96
N ALA A 217 -8.89 -13.78 7.17
CA ALA A 217 -9.92 -13.96 6.16
C ALA A 217 -9.48 -14.83 4.97
N LEU A 218 -8.18 -14.95 4.70
CA LEU A 218 -7.63 -15.88 3.70
C LEU A 218 -7.77 -17.36 4.12
N GLY A 219 -7.98 -17.64 5.42
CA GLY A 219 -8.26 -18.98 5.93
C GLY A 219 -7.05 -19.92 6.02
N GLN A 220 -5.85 -19.42 5.78
CA GLN A 220 -4.56 -20.14 5.88
C GLN A 220 -4.54 -21.50 5.16
N PRO A 221 -4.79 -21.59 3.83
CA PRO A 221 -4.68 -22.83 3.07
C PRO A 221 -3.29 -23.47 3.24
N PRO A 222 -3.17 -24.80 3.04
CA PRO A 222 -1.90 -25.50 3.18
C PRO A 222 -0.79 -24.88 2.32
N GLY A 223 0.38 -24.66 2.92
CA GLY A 223 1.56 -24.10 2.24
C GLY A 223 1.43 -22.64 1.80
N MET A 224 0.32 -21.95 2.12
CA MET A 224 0.19 -20.51 1.83
C MET A 224 1.18 -19.71 2.67
N ARG A 225 1.81 -18.74 2.02
CA ARG A 225 2.72 -17.76 2.63
C ARG A 225 2.22 -16.36 2.34
N VAL A 226 2.54 -15.43 3.22
CA VAL A 226 2.13 -14.03 3.09
C VAL A 226 3.33 -13.11 3.29
N SER A 227 3.42 -12.08 2.49
CA SER A 227 4.30 -10.92 2.76
C SER A 227 3.46 -9.64 2.76
N VAL A 228 3.97 -8.61 3.40
CA VAL A 228 3.24 -7.34 3.58
C VAL A 228 4.08 -6.17 3.08
N LEU A 229 3.48 -5.31 2.25
CA LEU A 229 4.13 -4.10 1.76
C LEU A 229 3.20 -2.89 1.96
N SER A 230 3.75 -1.78 2.44
CA SER A 230 3.00 -0.53 2.59
C SER A 230 3.82 0.70 2.21
N ILE A 231 3.14 1.82 2.00
CA ILE A 231 3.82 3.11 1.80
C ILE A 231 4.29 3.67 3.13
N GLY A 232 3.48 3.55 4.18
CA GLY A 232 3.81 4.03 5.51
C GLY A 232 3.68 2.98 6.60
N VAL A 233 4.56 3.06 7.60
CA VAL A 233 4.43 2.31 8.85
C VAL A 233 4.49 3.28 10.02
N ALA A 234 3.49 3.25 10.91
CA ALA A 234 3.51 4.04 12.13
C ALA A 234 4.58 3.48 13.10
N LYS A 235 5.24 4.39 13.81
CA LYS A 235 6.14 4.02 14.91
C LYS A 235 5.39 3.46 16.12
#